data_15bb29d94dfbe01d0d2ab222ca51f0ba
#
_entry.id   15bb29d94dfbe01d0d2ab222ca51f0ba
#
_cell.length_a   1.000
_cell.length_b   1.000
_cell.length_c   1.000
_cell.angle_alpha   90.00
_cell.angle_beta   90.00
_cell.angle_gamma   90.00
#
_symmetry.space_group_name_H-M   'P 1'
#
loop_
_entity.id
_entity.type
_entity.pdbx_description
1 polymer ?
#
loop_
_entity_poly.entity_id
_entity_poly.type
_entity_poly.pdbx_seq_one_letter_code
_entity_poly.pdbx_strand_id
1 'polypeptide(L)'
;MELTFSKHPFLQPPTDEEIVLLAEKDPKLLEALYEAHEGRIQAAEEDPIRYGFDLAGWNRMRLSLNKHNECLVLGGNRSGKTTGCAKMVMQAVMENENGHVVCFSQNADTSIKVQQAAIWEMMPKEFKRKTKSIDGYINFSMQNGFTGSSFIFPDTKTRVDFKTYTQYSNNQTILEGFEFGFKKPNGLNVGAWLDEYLGDAALVNTLRFRLATRDAKMVIGFTPIDGYTPFINDYLKGAETKQTRKAELLKNKEVPIEQYSPERDAGVIYLHSDENPFGGYERIAKDLRGRPEEEIMVRAYGVPVKSMTSLLPLFNTEVNVLSEVPNKHRRRFPDITDKSKYSCYQVVDPAGARNYVAIWAGVDRDNNVYIRKEFPDRDTYGEWAIFGDPKWRFGPAAKKMGYNVEGYVELFKEIEEDLGIEVIERIGDSRYFARENENNDDLFTAFYDYGMNFIPSDGRTEEMGITALDEWFNYNPNVEIDEINQPRCYIHKECGNLIDSLINYNSNGKMDEPLKDFFDVIRYLRMANGGEGPDHIDANDYQTITNTKGGY
;
A
#
# COMPACT_ATOMS: atom_id res chain seq x y z
N MET A 1 -36.13 -35.25 27.82
CA MET A 1 -34.75 -34.75 27.60
C MET A 1 -34.89 -33.37 26.98
N GLU A 2 -34.43 -32.34 27.70
CA GLU A 2 -34.46 -30.97 27.13
C GLU A 2 -33.34 -30.90 26.11
N LEU A 3 -33.66 -30.94 24.80
CA LEU A 3 -32.67 -30.79 23.73
C LEU A 3 -32.35 -29.30 23.54
N THR A 4 -31.13 -28.92 23.82
CA THR A 4 -30.65 -27.54 23.66
C THR A 4 -29.71 -27.47 22.45
N PHE A 5 -30.15 -26.82 21.38
CA PHE A 5 -29.33 -26.61 20.17
C PHE A 5 -28.19 -25.62 20.41
N SER A 6 -27.00 -25.97 19.98
CA SER A 6 -25.85 -25.07 20.03
C SER A 6 -26.04 -23.89 19.06
N LYS A 7 -25.74 -22.67 19.52
CA LYS A 7 -25.80 -21.49 18.67
C LYS A 7 -24.56 -21.45 17.76
N HIS A 8 -24.81 -21.38 16.45
CA HIS A 8 -23.74 -21.26 15.47
C HIS A 8 -24.11 -20.21 14.40
N PRO A 9 -23.20 -19.29 14.03
CA PRO A 9 -23.50 -18.18 13.10
C PRO A 9 -24.02 -18.61 11.72
N PHE A 10 -23.65 -19.80 11.23
CA PHE A 10 -24.04 -20.33 9.94
C PHE A 10 -25.14 -21.39 9.99
N LEU A 11 -25.57 -21.77 11.17
CA LEU A 11 -26.62 -22.76 11.38
C LEU A 11 -27.68 -22.16 12.29
N GLN A 12 -28.86 -21.95 11.77
CA GLN A 12 -29.99 -21.51 12.59
C GLN A 12 -30.67 -22.72 13.21
N PRO A 13 -30.70 -22.85 14.52
CA PRO A 13 -31.51 -23.86 15.17
C PRO A 13 -33.00 -23.56 14.96
N PRO A 14 -33.88 -24.54 15.09
CA PRO A 14 -35.32 -24.28 15.13
C PRO A 14 -35.66 -23.29 16.25
N THR A 15 -36.71 -22.51 16.06
CA THR A 15 -37.19 -21.58 17.07
C THR A 15 -37.76 -22.34 18.28
N ASP A 16 -37.82 -21.69 19.45
CA ASP A 16 -38.40 -22.33 20.66
C ASP A 16 -39.84 -22.83 20.40
N GLU A 17 -40.62 -22.09 19.62
CA GLU A 17 -41.98 -22.48 19.23
C GLU A 17 -41.98 -23.72 18.29
N GLU A 18 -41.08 -23.81 17.35
CA GLU A 18 -40.90 -24.96 16.47
C GLU A 18 -40.43 -26.21 17.25
N ILE A 19 -39.50 -26.00 18.20
CA ILE A 19 -39.01 -27.07 19.09
C ILE A 19 -40.18 -27.67 19.91
N VAL A 20 -41.00 -26.82 20.54
CA VAL A 20 -42.16 -27.27 21.29
C VAL A 20 -43.16 -28.00 20.39
N LEU A 21 -43.46 -27.45 19.22
CA LEU A 21 -44.38 -28.03 18.27
C LEU A 21 -43.90 -29.42 17.77
N LEU A 22 -42.59 -29.54 17.46
CA LEU A 22 -41.97 -30.79 17.04
C LEU A 22 -41.92 -31.81 18.15
N ALA A 23 -41.65 -31.39 19.37
CA ALA A 23 -41.65 -32.29 20.56
C ALA A 23 -43.02 -32.92 20.80
N GLU A 24 -44.10 -32.19 20.50
CA GLU A 24 -45.45 -32.70 20.67
C GLU A 24 -45.92 -33.58 19.48
N LYS A 25 -45.57 -33.16 18.22
CA LYS A 25 -46.11 -33.81 17.00
C LYS A 25 -45.21 -34.92 16.47
N ASP A 26 -43.90 -34.73 16.49
CA ASP A 26 -42.93 -35.69 15.92
C ASP A 26 -41.58 -35.61 16.72
N PRO A 27 -41.51 -36.24 17.90
CA PRO A 27 -40.28 -36.24 18.68
C PRO A 27 -39.07 -36.85 17.98
N LYS A 28 -39.31 -37.81 17.05
CA LYS A 28 -38.23 -38.45 16.29
C LYS A 28 -37.61 -37.49 15.30
N LEU A 29 -38.42 -36.64 14.64
CA LEU A 29 -37.92 -35.60 13.73
C LEU A 29 -37.13 -34.56 14.51
N LEU A 30 -37.57 -34.15 15.68
CA LEU A 30 -36.82 -33.23 16.56
C LEU A 30 -35.47 -33.81 16.94
N GLU A 31 -35.40 -35.08 17.31
CA GLU A 31 -34.15 -35.77 17.67
C GLU A 31 -33.19 -35.83 16.45
N ALA A 32 -33.73 -36.21 15.27
CA ALA A 32 -32.94 -36.23 14.03
C ALA A 32 -32.42 -34.84 13.61
N LEU A 33 -33.22 -33.79 13.79
CA LEU A 33 -32.77 -32.41 13.54
C LEU A 33 -31.67 -31.98 14.51
N TYR A 34 -31.78 -32.36 15.78
CA TYR A 34 -30.77 -32.10 16.81
C TYR A 34 -29.43 -32.80 16.46
N GLU A 35 -29.50 -34.11 16.18
CA GLU A 35 -28.32 -34.90 15.79
C GLU A 35 -27.64 -34.33 14.52
N ALA A 36 -28.43 -33.93 13.53
CA ALA A 36 -27.93 -33.33 12.30
C ALA A 36 -27.27 -31.98 12.54
N HIS A 37 -27.85 -31.14 13.40
CA HIS A 37 -27.31 -29.82 13.75
C HIS A 37 -26.00 -29.94 14.52
N GLU A 38 -26.00 -30.68 15.63
CA GLU A 38 -24.80 -30.87 16.47
C GLU A 38 -23.71 -31.65 15.71
N GLY A 39 -24.10 -32.69 14.95
CA GLY A 39 -23.19 -33.44 14.11
C GLY A 39 -22.51 -32.58 13.02
N ARG A 40 -23.23 -31.60 12.46
CA ARG A 40 -22.65 -30.65 11.49
C ARG A 40 -21.63 -29.71 12.14
N ILE A 41 -21.88 -29.24 13.35
CA ILE A 41 -20.93 -28.41 14.12
C ILE A 41 -19.70 -29.24 14.49
N GLN A 42 -19.92 -30.45 15.03
CA GLN A 42 -18.82 -31.34 15.39
C GLN A 42 -17.93 -31.70 14.20
N ALA A 43 -18.53 -32.04 13.04
CA ALA A 43 -17.77 -32.33 11.83
C ALA A 43 -16.91 -31.14 11.39
N ALA A 44 -17.44 -29.92 11.47
CA ALA A 44 -16.69 -28.70 11.15
C ALA A 44 -15.53 -28.43 12.11
N GLU A 45 -15.67 -28.81 13.38
CA GLU A 45 -14.58 -28.71 14.36
C GLU A 45 -13.52 -29.81 14.21
N GLU A 46 -13.93 -31.01 13.77
CA GLU A 46 -13.04 -32.15 13.57
C GLU A 46 -12.20 -32.00 12.30
N ASP A 47 -12.82 -31.53 11.24
CA ASP A 47 -12.15 -31.26 9.96
C ASP A 47 -12.63 -29.93 9.37
N PRO A 48 -11.95 -28.82 9.73
CA PRO A 48 -12.31 -27.47 9.26
C PRO A 48 -12.16 -27.28 7.75
N ILE A 49 -11.38 -28.12 7.06
CA ILE A 49 -11.16 -28.01 5.61
C ILE A 49 -12.30 -28.66 4.86
N ARG A 50 -12.64 -29.93 5.17
CA ARG A 50 -13.67 -30.67 4.44
C ARG A 50 -15.09 -30.28 4.86
N TYR A 51 -15.29 -30.01 6.15
CA TYR A 51 -16.61 -29.77 6.74
C TYR A 51 -16.76 -28.39 7.39
N GLY A 52 -15.73 -27.55 7.37
CA GLY A 52 -15.78 -26.20 7.93
C GLY A 52 -16.74 -25.27 7.20
N PHE A 53 -17.11 -24.19 7.84
CA PHE A 53 -17.90 -23.13 7.24
C PHE A 53 -17.00 -22.12 6.54
N ASP A 54 -17.47 -21.58 5.40
CA ASP A 54 -16.74 -20.60 4.63
C ASP A 54 -17.37 -19.21 4.75
N LEU A 55 -16.55 -18.20 4.98
CA LEU A 55 -16.95 -16.81 4.78
C LEU A 55 -17.07 -16.54 3.27
N ALA A 56 -17.98 -15.63 2.89
CA ALA A 56 -18.12 -15.20 1.51
C ALA A 56 -16.79 -14.71 0.91
N GLY A 57 -16.00 -13.95 1.71
CA GLY A 57 -14.67 -13.48 1.33
C GLY A 57 -13.67 -14.60 1.05
N TRP A 58 -13.71 -15.70 1.82
CA TRP A 58 -12.82 -16.86 1.58
C TRP A 58 -13.17 -17.59 0.28
N ASN A 59 -14.44 -17.65 -0.08
CA ASN A 59 -14.86 -18.18 -1.38
C ASN A 59 -14.36 -17.30 -2.52
N ARG A 60 -14.42 -15.97 -2.39
CA ARG A 60 -13.82 -15.03 -3.38
C ARG A 60 -12.30 -15.26 -3.51
N MET A 61 -11.57 -15.42 -2.39
CA MET A 61 -10.14 -15.76 -2.42
C MET A 61 -9.86 -17.05 -3.20
N ARG A 62 -10.62 -18.12 -2.93
CA ARG A 62 -10.47 -19.42 -3.62
C ARG A 62 -10.73 -19.29 -5.12
N LEU A 63 -11.80 -18.59 -5.50
CA LEU A 63 -12.13 -18.35 -6.92
C LEU A 63 -11.06 -17.50 -7.61
N SER A 64 -10.50 -16.52 -6.92
CA SER A 64 -9.39 -15.70 -7.41
C SER A 64 -8.14 -16.55 -7.64
N LEU A 65 -7.72 -17.35 -6.67
CA LEU A 65 -6.53 -18.22 -6.76
C LEU A 65 -6.66 -19.31 -7.83
N ASN A 66 -7.87 -19.70 -8.20
CA ASN A 66 -8.09 -20.63 -9.32
C ASN A 66 -7.92 -19.96 -10.69
N LYS A 67 -8.00 -18.63 -10.77
CA LYS A 67 -7.97 -17.87 -12.02
C LYS A 67 -6.67 -17.11 -12.23
N HIS A 68 -6.07 -16.61 -11.15
CA HIS A 68 -4.96 -15.67 -11.16
C HIS A 68 -3.73 -16.25 -10.45
N ASN A 69 -2.56 -15.72 -10.79
CA ASN A 69 -1.31 -16.17 -10.21
C ASN A 69 -1.09 -15.65 -8.79
N GLU A 70 -1.71 -14.54 -8.46
CA GLU A 70 -1.59 -13.90 -7.16
C GLU A 70 -2.96 -13.48 -6.62
N CYS A 71 -3.11 -13.55 -5.31
CA CYS A 71 -4.27 -13.02 -4.60
C CYS A 71 -3.81 -12.10 -3.48
N LEU A 72 -4.02 -10.80 -3.66
CA LEU A 72 -3.82 -9.80 -2.61
C LEU A 72 -5.08 -9.73 -1.76
N VAL A 73 -4.94 -10.02 -0.47
CA VAL A 73 -6.04 -10.04 0.50
C VAL A 73 -5.89 -8.86 1.45
N LEU A 74 -6.62 -7.80 1.18
CA LEU A 74 -6.70 -6.63 2.04
C LEU A 74 -7.88 -6.79 2.99
N GLY A 75 -7.69 -6.61 4.28
CA GLY A 75 -8.82 -6.82 5.18
C GLY A 75 -8.77 -5.96 6.42
N GLY A 76 -9.96 -5.62 6.91
CA GLY A 76 -10.14 -4.93 8.17
C GLY A 76 -9.69 -5.78 9.37
N ASN A 77 -9.73 -5.16 10.54
CA ASN A 77 -9.43 -5.85 11.80
C ASN A 77 -10.42 -6.99 12.03
N ARG A 78 -9.92 -8.17 12.40
CA ARG A 78 -10.72 -9.38 12.67
C ARG A 78 -11.65 -9.80 11.51
N SER A 79 -11.33 -9.43 10.29
CA SER A 79 -12.07 -9.84 9.09
C SER A 79 -11.88 -11.31 8.71
N GLY A 80 -10.98 -12.03 9.39
CA GLY A 80 -10.68 -13.43 9.10
C GLY A 80 -9.61 -13.64 8.02
N LYS A 81 -8.76 -12.64 7.74
CA LYS A 81 -7.66 -12.73 6.75
C LYS A 81 -6.75 -13.92 6.99
N THR A 82 -6.07 -13.94 8.14
CA THR A 82 -5.08 -14.97 8.49
C THR A 82 -5.70 -16.36 8.48
N THR A 83 -6.92 -16.50 9.01
CA THR A 83 -7.67 -17.77 9.00
C THR A 83 -8.02 -18.20 7.57
N GLY A 84 -8.47 -17.25 6.73
CA GLY A 84 -8.78 -17.51 5.32
C GLY A 84 -7.54 -17.92 4.52
N CYS A 85 -6.41 -17.22 4.69
CA CYS A 85 -5.14 -17.59 4.06
C CYS A 85 -4.67 -18.98 4.52
N ALA A 86 -4.73 -19.27 5.83
CA ALA A 86 -4.42 -20.59 6.37
C ALA A 86 -5.31 -21.69 5.79
N LYS A 87 -6.60 -21.40 5.59
CA LYS A 87 -7.53 -22.32 4.95
C LYS A 87 -7.15 -22.63 3.50
N MET A 88 -6.77 -21.61 2.70
CA MET A 88 -6.31 -21.81 1.32
C MET A 88 -5.03 -22.67 1.27
N VAL A 89 -4.08 -22.41 2.15
CA VAL A 89 -2.85 -23.21 2.27
C VAL A 89 -3.18 -24.66 2.65
N MET A 90 -3.95 -24.87 3.71
CA MET A 90 -4.29 -26.23 4.16
C MET A 90 -5.14 -27.00 3.16
N GLN A 91 -6.05 -26.33 2.45
CA GLN A 91 -6.78 -26.94 1.35
C GLN A 91 -5.81 -27.44 0.26
N ALA A 92 -4.87 -26.60 -0.19
CA ALA A 92 -3.87 -26.99 -1.16
C ALA A 92 -3.00 -28.16 -0.67
N VAL A 93 -2.60 -28.16 0.60
CA VAL A 93 -1.79 -29.22 1.24
C VAL A 93 -2.54 -30.56 1.31
N MET A 94 -3.85 -30.52 1.57
CA MET A 94 -4.68 -31.73 1.71
C MET A 94 -5.16 -32.30 0.38
N GLU A 95 -5.33 -31.46 -0.64
CA GLU A 95 -5.81 -31.88 -1.97
C GLU A 95 -4.68 -32.40 -2.89
N ASN A 96 -3.41 -32.07 -2.59
CA ASN A 96 -2.30 -32.32 -3.50
C ASN A 96 -1.13 -33.03 -2.82
N GLU A 97 -0.49 -33.94 -3.55
CA GLU A 97 0.60 -34.78 -3.06
C GLU A 97 2.00 -34.22 -3.38
N ASN A 98 2.97 -34.53 -2.51
CA ASN A 98 4.40 -34.30 -2.72
C ASN A 98 4.74 -32.84 -3.08
N GLY A 99 3.99 -31.90 -2.51
CA GLY A 99 4.21 -30.47 -2.69
C GLY A 99 5.18 -29.85 -1.69
N HIS A 100 5.49 -28.59 -1.94
CA HIS A 100 6.23 -27.76 -1.03
C HIS A 100 5.60 -26.37 -0.96
N VAL A 101 5.20 -25.95 0.24
CA VAL A 101 4.59 -24.64 0.49
C VAL A 101 5.48 -23.86 1.46
N VAL A 102 5.65 -22.57 1.22
CA VAL A 102 6.38 -21.67 2.12
C VAL A 102 5.46 -20.58 2.65
N CYS A 103 5.53 -20.33 3.94
CA CYS A 103 4.78 -19.33 4.65
C CYS A 103 5.75 -18.29 5.27
N PHE A 104 5.51 -17.00 5.01
CA PHE A 104 6.31 -15.91 5.56
C PHE A 104 5.52 -15.06 6.52
N SER A 105 6.15 -14.65 7.61
CA SER A 105 5.62 -13.70 8.58
C SER A 105 6.69 -12.71 9.04
N GLN A 106 6.30 -11.69 9.77
CA GLN A 106 7.18 -10.59 10.17
C GLN A 106 8.39 -11.07 10.97
N ASN A 107 8.16 -11.88 12.01
CA ASN A 107 9.18 -12.40 12.90
C ASN A 107 8.77 -13.76 13.47
N ALA A 108 9.66 -14.41 14.22
CA ALA A 108 9.42 -15.75 14.77
C ALA A 108 8.21 -15.81 15.73
N ASP A 109 8.02 -14.78 16.56
CA ASP A 109 6.92 -14.72 17.51
C ASP A 109 5.55 -14.63 16.81
N THR A 110 5.43 -13.74 15.82
CA THR A 110 4.23 -13.60 14.97
C THR A 110 3.99 -14.87 14.15
N SER A 111 5.06 -15.49 13.63
CA SER A 111 4.95 -16.77 12.93
C SER A 111 4.28 -17.82 13.82
N ILE A 112 4.79 -18.03 15.03
CA ILE A 112 4.31 -19.07 15.95
C ILE A 112 2.91 -18.77 16.45
N LYS A 113 2.68 -17.55 16.95
CA LYS A 113 1.44 -17.21 17.67
C LYS A 113 0.27 -16.90 16.75
N VAL A 114 0.54 -16.52 15.51
CA VAL A 114 -0.50 -16.09 14.55
C VAL A 114 -0.56 -17.04 13.36
N GLN A 115 0.47 -17.08 12.52
CA GLN A 115 0.44 -17.81 11.24
C GLN A 115 0.41 -19.33 11.44
N GLN A 116 1.35 -19.88 12.23
CA GLN A 116 1.39 -21.32 12.50
C GLN A 116 0.19 -21.78 13.34
N ALA A 117 -0.27 -20.94 14.28
CA ALA A 117 -1.48 -21.22 15.04
C ALA A 117 -2.71 -21.31 14.14
N ALA A 118 -2.86 -20.41 13.16
CA ALA A 118 -3.97 -20.47 12.20
C ALA A 118 -3.92 -21.74 11.33
N ILE A 119 -2.74 -22.15 10.86
CA ILE A 119 -2.54 -23.43 10.17
C ILE A 119 -2.93 -24.61 11.08
N TRP A 120 -2.51 -24.57 12.35
CA TRP A 120 -2.88 -25.59 13.32
C TRP A 120 -4.38 -25.67 13.57
N GLU A 121 -5.07 -24.55 13.65
CA GLU A 121 -6.53 -24.52 13.77
C GLU A 121 -7.24 -25.16 12.58
N MET A 122 -6.75 -24.89 11.36
CA MET A 122 -7.31 -25.45 10.13
C MET A 122 -6.97 -26.93 9.88
N MET A 123 -6.00 -27.49 10.59
CA MET A 123 -5.62 -28.89 10.44
C MET A 123 -6.70 -29.81 11.05
N PRO A 124 -7.10 -30.92 10.40
CA PRO A 124 -8.02 -31.89 10.98
C PRO A 124 -7.51 -32.49 12.28
N LYS A 125 -8.42 -32.75 13.24
CA LYS A 125 -8.08 -33.25 14.57
C LYS A 125 -7.36 -34.61 14.54
N GLU A 126 -7.65 -35.43 13.54
CA GLU A 126 -7.01 -36.74 13.36
C GLU A 126 -5.49 -36.69 13.20
N PHE A 127 -4.93 -35.59 12.65
CA PHE A 127 -3.50 -35.40 12.47
C PHE A 127 -2.82 -34.65 13.64
N LYS A 128 -3.59 -34.16 14.60
CA LYS A 128 -3.11 -33.32 15.71
C LYS A 128 -2.62 -34.16 16.88
N ARG A 129 -1.43 -33.85 17.39
CA ARG A 129 -1.00 -34.32 18.72
C ARG A 129 -0.31 -33.23 19.52
N LYS A 130 -0.56 -33.24 20.83
CA LYS A 130 0.07 -32.31 21.78
C LYS A 130 1.37 -32.84 22.40
N THR A 131 1.67 -34.11 22.24
CA THR A 131 2.85 -34.76 22.83
C THR A 131 3.66 -35.47 21.76
N LYS A 132 4.96 -35.72 22.02
CA LYS A 132 6.02 -36.30 21.17
C LYS A 132 5.61 -36.76 19.77
N SER A 133 6.43 -36.38 18.78
CA SER A 133 6.30 -36.81 17.39
C SER A 133 6.20 -38.34 17.27
N ILE A 134 5.08 -38.80 16.73
CA ILE A 134 4.87 -40.21 16.32
C ILE A 134 4.55 -40.13 14.84
N ASP A 135 5.02 -41.10 14.05
CA ASP A 135 4.71 -41.18 12.62
C ASP A 135 3.20 -41.11 12.38
N GLY A 136 2.81 -40.29 11.40
CA GLY A 136 1.41 -40.02 11.08
C GLY A 136 0.75 -38.87 11.85
N TYR A 137 1.48 -38.19 12.72
CA TYR A 137 0.94 -37.04 13.48
C TYR A 137 1.83 -35.81 13.39
N ILE A 138 1.21 -34.64 13.52
CA ILE A 138 1.89 -33.35 13.52
C ILE A 138 1.81 -32.77 14.95
N ASN A 139 2.93 -32.23 15.41
CA ASN A 139 3.03 -31.63 16.73
C ASN A 139 3.21 -30.11 16.62
N PHE A 140 2.44 -29.38 17.42
CA PHE A 140 2.50 -27.93 17.53
C PHE A 140 2.36 -27.50 18.99
N SER A 141 3.08 -26.44 19.37
CA SER A 141 2.88 -25.78 20.65
C SER A 141 2.84 -24.26 20.48
N MET A 142 2.04 -23.56 21.28
CA MET A 142 1.97 -22.09 21.26
C MET A 142 3.27 -21.41 21.68
N GLN A 143 4.18 -22.14 22.33
CA GLN A 143 5.48 -21.61 22.76
C GLN A 143 6.55 -21.74 21.68
N ASN A 144 6.61 -22.87 20.96
CA ASN A 144 7.72 -23.22 20.05
C ASN A 144 7.28 -23.38 18.59
N GLY A 145 5.97 -23.31 18.30
CA GLY A 145 5.45 -23.58 16.96
C GLY A 145 5.56 -25.05 16.54
N PHE A 146 5.62 -25.27 15.23
CA PHE A 146 5.97 -26.56 14.64
C PHE A 146 7.47 -26.83 14.80
N THR A 147 7.83 -28.08 15.07
CA THR A 147 9.24 -28.48 15.27
C THR A 147 10.10 -28.15 14.04
N GLY A 148 11.16 -27.38 14.24
CA GLY A 148 12.03 -26.93 13.12
C GLY A 148 11.36 -25.94 12.17
N SER A 149 10.30 -25.24 12.63
CA SER A 149 9.51 -24.30 11.82
C SER A 149 9.02 -24.93 10.51
N SER A 150 8.61 -26.20 10.56
CA SER A 150 8.08 -26.92 9.39
C SER A 150 7.27 -28.14 9.82
N PHE A 151 6.45 -28.66 8.90
CA PHE A 151 5.86 -29.98 9.04
C PHE A 151 5.70 -30.65 7.67
N ILE A 152 5.53 -31.97 7.69
CA ILE A 152 5.14 -32.76 6.51
C ILE A 152 3.75 -33.32 6.80
N PHE A 153 2.80 -33.04 5.92
CA PHE A 153 1.42 -33.54 6.10
C PHE A 153 1.40 -35.07 5.85
N PRO A 154 0.83 -35.86 6.78
CA PRO A 154 1.02 -37.31 6.77
C PRO A 154 0.50 -38.01 5.52
N ASP A 155 -0.67 -37.63 5.02
CA ASP A 155 -1.31 -38.30 3.89
C ASP A 155 -0.67 -37.94 2.55
N THR A 156 -0.53 -36.63 2.29
CA THR A 156 -0.08 -36.13 0.99
C THR A 156 1.43 -36.00 0.87
N LYS A 157 2.18 -36.17 1.95
CA LYS A 157 3.65 -35.95 2.03
C LYS A 157 4.07 -34.54 1.63
N THR A 158 3.15 -33.61 1.65
CA THR A 158 3.41 -32.19 1.35
C THR A 158 4.12 -31.53 2.51
N ARG A 159 5.20 -30.83 2.21
CA ARG A 159 6.00 -30.07 3.17
C ARG A 159 5.52 -28.63 3.26
N VAL A 160 5.40 -28.09 4.47
CA VAL A 160 5.15 -26.68 4.75
C VAL A 160 6.28 -26.12 5.59
N ASP A 161 6.94 -25.08 5.11
CA ASP A 161 8.01 -24.37 5.80
C ASP A 161 7.56 -22.98 6.23
N PHE A 162 7.95 -22.58 7.43
CA PHE A 162 7.71 -21.24 7.97
C PHE A 162 9.02 -20.47 8.05
N LYS A 163 9.03 -19.28 7.47
CA LYS A 163 10.16 -18.36 7.42
C LYS A 163 9.73 -16.96 7.84
N THR A 164 10.69 -16.09 8.11
CA THR A 164 10.40 -14.69 8.43
C THR A 164 11.03 -13.75 7.41
N TYR A 165 10.45 -12.55 7.26
CA TYR A 165 11.01 -11.51 6.41
C TYR A 165 12.43 -11.14 6.85
N THR A 166 12.68 -11.09 8.17
CA THR A 166 14.01 -10.85 8.73
C THR A 166 15.04 -11.91 8.30
N GLN A 167 14.64 -13.19 8.26
CA GLN A 167 15.54 -14.25 7.76
C GLN A 167 15.90 -14.05 6.30
N TYR A 168 14.92 -13.65 5.46
CA TYR A 168 15.17 -13.35 4.06
C TYR A 168 16.03 -12.11 3.87
N SER A 169 15.77 -11.02 4.59
CA SER A 169 16.58 -9.80 4.52
C SER A 169 18.03 -10.01 4.94
N ASN A 170 18.28 -10.90 5.91
CA ASN A 170 19.62 -11.24 6.33
C ASN A 170 20.34 -12.21 5.37
N ASN A 171 19.60 -13.05 4.67
CA ASN A 171 20.13 -14.01 3.70
C ASN A 171 19.14 -14.25 2.57
N GLN A 172 19.29 -13.51 1.48
CA GLN A 172 18.40 -13.61 0.31
C GLN A 172 18.50 -14.96 -0.42
N THR A 173 19.56 -15.74 -0.17
CA THR A 173 19.75 -17.06 -0.80
C THR A 173 18.98 -18.20 -0.12
N ILE A 174 18.25 -17.93 0.98
CA ILE A 174 17.53 -18.97 1.74
C ILE A 174 16.45 -19.71 0.93
N LEU A 175 16.06 -19.15 -0.21
CA LEU A 175 15.10 -19.75 -1.15
C LEU A 175 15.75 -20.37 -2.38
N GLU A 176 17.08 -20.32 -2.50
CA GLU A 176 17.78 -20.89 -3.64
C GLU A 176 17.65 -22.42 -3.66
N GLY A 177 17.41 -22.96 -4.85
CA GLY A 177 17.23 -24.41 -5.05
C GLY A 177 15.86 -24.94 -4.67
N PHE A 178 14.96 -24.15 -4.09
CA PHE A 178 13.59 -24.58 -3.81
C PHE A 178 12.64 -24.24 -4.95
N GLU A 179 11.64 -25.12 -5.14
CA GLU A 179 10.48 -24.93 -6.00
C GLU A 179 9.24 -25.13 -5.14
N PHE A 180 8.32 -24.15 -5.18
CA PHE A 180 7.12 -24.20 -4.36
C PHE A 180 5.88 -24.52 -5.19
N GLY A 181 4.87 -25.16 -4.54
CA GLY A 181 3.65 -25.64 -5.15
C GLY A 181 3.69 -27.14 -5.46
N PHE A 182 2.83 -27.57 -6.36
CA PHE A 182 2.60 -28.98 -6.68
C PHE A 182 2.88 -29.27 -8.15
N LYS A 183 3.51 -30.41 -8.47
CA LYS A 183 3.86 -30.76 -9.86
C LYS A 183 2.64 -31.14 -10.70
N LYS A 184 1.62 -31.73 -10.05
CA LYS A 184 0.37 -32.15 -10.70
C LYS A 184 -0.77 -31.79 -9.73
N PRO A 185 -1.17 -30.52 -9.67
CA PRO A 185 -2.21 -30.11 -8.74
C PRO A 185 -3.56 -30.73 -9.09
N ASN A 186 -4.27 -31.19 -8.06
CA ASN A 186 -5.65 -31.64 -8.13
C ASN A 186 -6.49 -30.66 -7.33
N GLY A 187 -6.76 -29.48 -7.91
CA GLY A 187 -7.44 -28.38 -7.23
C GLY A 187 -6.55 -27.18 -6.98
N LEU A 188 -6.63 -26.59 -5.80
CA LEU A 188 -5.94 -25.34 -5.46
C LEU A 188 -4.42 -25.53 -5.37
N ASN A 189 -3.64 -24.78 -6.16
CA ASN A 189 -2.17 -24.84 -6.20
C ASN A 189 -1.52 -23.64 -5.49
N VAL A 190 -1.66 -23.52 -4.17
CA VAL A 190 -0.98 -22.48 -3.39
C VAL A 190 0.42 -22.94 -2.99
N GLY A 191 1.44 -22.22 -3.43
CA GLY A 191 2.85 -22.51 -3.11
C GLY A 191 3.47 -21.53 -2.12
N ALA A 192 2.90 -20.32 -1.95
CA ALA A 192 3.42 -19.34 -1.01
C ALA A 192 2.30 -18.55 -0.31
N TRP A 193 2.52 -18.25 0.97
CA TRP A 193 1.68 -17.35 1.78
C TRP A 193 2.53 -16.33 2.51
N LEU A 194 2.30 -15.05 2.21
CA LEU A 194 2.88 -13.89 2.89
C LEU A 194 1.83 -13.30 3.85
N ASP A 195 2.10 -13.33 5.15
CA ASP A 195 1.18 -12.78 6.18
C ASP A 195 1.73 -11.46 6.72
N GLU A 196 0.87 -10.46 6.82
CA GLU A 196 1.21 -9.07 7.19
C GLU A 196 2.44 -8.59 6.38
N TYR A 197 2.33 -8.68 5.05
CA TYR A 197 3.42 -8.33 4.14
C TYR A 197 3.71 -6.83 4.17
N LEU A 198 4.99 -6.48 4.33
CA LEU A 198 5.44 -5.11 4.52
C LEU A 198 6.09 -4.47 3.27
N GLY A 199 6.10 -5.17 2.13
CA GLY A 199 6.50 -4.56 0.86
C GLY A 199 7.93 -4.84 0.38
N ASP A 200 8.55 -6.00 0.69
CA ASP A 200 9.84 -6.38 0.09
C ASP A 200 9.65 -6.93 -1.34
N ALA A 201 9.78 -6.05 -2.33
CA ALA A 201 9.67 -6.41 -3.74
C ALA A 201 10.66 -7.51 -4.16
N ALA A 202 11.86 -7.56 -3.56
CA ALA A 202 12.86 -8.59 -3.87
C ALA A 202 12.38 -9.99 -3.46
N LEU A 203 11.73 -10.12 -2.30
CA LEU A 203 11.13 -11.37 -1.85
C LEU A 203 10.02 -11.84 -2.81
N VAL A 204 9.10 -10.93 -3.15
CA VAL A 204 7.98 -11.27 -4.05
C VAL A 204 8.49 -11.71 -5.42
N ASN A 205 9.44 -10.99 -5.99
CA ASN A 205 10.04 -11.35 -7.27
C ASN A 205 10.77 -12.72 -7.19
N THR A 206 11.51 -12.99 -6.12
CA THR A 206 12.14 -14.30 -5.91
C THR A 206 11.09 -15.40 -5.83
N LEU A 207 10.01 -15.20 -5.09
CA LEU A 207 8.93 -16.18 -4.97
C LEU A 207 8.22 -16.41 -6.32
N ARG A 208 7.97 -15.39 -7.12
CA ARG A 208 7.38 -15.53 -8.47
C ARG A 208 8.19 -16.52 -9.33
N PHE A 209 9.53 -16.39 -9.34
CA PHE A 209 10.39 -17.34 -10.07
C PHE A 209 10.31 -18.76 -9.49
N ARG A 210 10.22 -18.92 -8.17
CA ARG A 210 10.15 -20.22 -7.51
C ARG A 210 8.79 -20.91 -7.65
N LEU A 211 7.73 -20.14 -7.87
CA LEU A 211 6.37 -20.62 -8.11
C LEU A 211 6.12 -20.97 -9.59
N ALA A 212 6.76 -20.25 -10.51
CA ALA A 212 6.53 -20.36 -11.94
C ALA A 212 6.79 -21.78 -12.49
N THR A 213 7.77 -22.53 -11.97
CA THR A 213 8.08 -23.89 -12.41
C THR A 213 6.95 -24.88 -12.17
N ARG A 214 6.06 -24.58 -11.23
CA ARG A 214 4.91 -25.46 -10.86
C ARG A 214 3.55 -24.81 -11.11
N ASP A 215 3.53 -23.66 -11.77
CA ASP A 215 2.33 -22.82 -11.94
C ASP A 215 1.58 -22.62 -10.61
N ALA A 216 2.34 -22.43 -9.53
CA ALA A 216 1.81 -22.29 -8.20
C ALA A 216 1.44 -20.83 -7.92
N LYS A 217 0.44 -20.64 -7.06
CA LYS A 217 -0.15 -19.36 -6.73
C LYS A 217 0.41 -18.81 -5.41
N MET A 218 0.39 -17.48 -5.29
CA MET A 218 0.79 -16.77 -4.07
C MET A 218 -0.40 -16.04 -3.46
N VAL A 219 -0.57 -16.19 -2.15
CA VAL A 219 -1.53 -15.40 -1.38
C VAL A 219 -0.79 -14.44 -0.46
N ILE A 220 -1.21 -13.17 -0.44
CA ILE A 220 -0.58 -12.09 0.34
C ILE A 220 -1.68 -11.42 1.14
N GLY A 221 -1.62 -11.47 2.46
CA GLY A 221 -2.67 -10.95 3.33
C GLY A 221 -2.16 -9.96 4.36
N PHE A 222 -2.75 -8.75 4.43
CA PHE A 222 -2.46 -7.76 5.47
C PHE A 222 -3.56 -6.71 5.63
N THR A 223 -3.46 -5.90 6.69
CA THR A 223 -4.29 -4.71 6.88
C THR A 223 -3.53 -3.49 6.36
N PRO A 224 -4.07 -2.70 5.40
CA PRO A 224 -3.34 -1.60 4.78
C PRO A 224 -3.29 -0.35 5.67
N ILE A 225 -2.71 -0.45 6.86
CA ILE A 225 -2.64 0.65 7.84
C ILE A 225 -1.79 1.80 7.32
N ASP A 226 -0.71 1.49 6.59
CA ASP A 226 0.20 2.48 6.03
C ASP A 226 -0.30 3.09 4.71
N GLY A 227 -1.54 2.79 4.32
CA GLY A 227 -2.20 3.35 3.15
C GLY A 227 -1.70 2.78 1.83
N TYR A 228 -1.57 3.65 0.82
CA TYR A 228 -1.10 3.29 -0.51
C TYR A 228 0.42 3.21 -0.57
N THR A 229 0.98 2.13 -0.03
CA THR A 229 2.41 1.85 -0.26
C THR A 229 2.69 1.59 -1.75
N PRO A 230 3.92 1.75 -2.24
CA PRO A 230 4.27 1.39 -3.62
C PRO A 230 3.87 -0.03 -3.98
N PHE A 231 3.99 -0.96 -3.04
CA PHE A 231 3.55 -2.34 -3.21
C PHE A 231 2.04 -2.46 -3.46
N ILE A 232 1.20 -1.78 -2.66
CA ILE A 232 -0.26 -1.75 -2.87
C ILE A 232 -0.60 -1.07 -4.19
N ASN A 233 0.06 0.04 -4.49
CA ASN A 233 -0.14 0.77 -5.75
C ASN A 233 0.12 -0.10 -6.97
N ASP A 234 1.13 -0.97 -6.93
CA ASP A 234 1.43 -1.91 -8.00
C ASP A 234 0.27 -2.86 -8.34
N TYR A 235 -0.53 -3.22 -7.33
CA TYR A 235 -1.72 -4.06 -7.54
C TYR A 235 -2.98 -3.25 -7.87
N LEU A 236 -3.08 -2.02 -7.38
CA LEU A 236 -4.28 -1.21 -7.53
C LEU A 236 -4.23 -0.27 -8.74
N LYS A 237 -3.03 0.02 -9.26
CA LYS A 237 -2.86 0.83 -10.48
C LYS A 237 -3.52 0.11 -11.66
N GLY A 238 -4.52 0.76 -12.25
CA GLY A 238 -5.30 0.18 -13.35
C GLY A 238 -6.19 -1.00 -12.96
N ALA A 239 -6.38 -1.27 -11.66
CA ALA A 239 -7.22 -2.35 -11.21
C ALA A 239 -8.71 -2.08 -11.51
N GLU A 240 -9.37 -3.10 -12.05
CA GLU A 240 -10.80 -3.05 -12.37
C GLU A 240 -11.64 -3.53 -11.20
N THR A 241 -12.55 -2.71 -10.73
CA THR A 241 -13.51 -3.11 -9.70
C THR A 241 -14.53 -4.09 -10.29
N LYS A 242 -14.57 -5.31 -9.77
CA LYS A 242 -15.49 -6.36 -10.19
C LYS A 242 -16.77 -6.37 -9.36
N GLN A 243 -16.61 -6.13 -8.04
CA GLN A 243 -17.76 -6.14 -7.12
C GLN A 243 -17.57 -5.09 -6.02
N THR A 244 -18.68 -4.45 -5.66
CA THR A 244 -18.77 -3.51 -4.52
C THR A 244 -19.90 -3.92 -3.58
N ARG A 245 -19.88 -3.34 -2.39
CA ARG A 245 -21.02 -3.41 -1.45
C ARG A 245 -21.16 -2.11 -0.68
N LYS A 246 -22.34 -1.90 -0.10
CA LYS A 246 -22.60 -0.77 0.79
C LYS A 246 -22.01 -1.03 2.18
N ALA A 247 -21.26 -0.05 2.70
CA ALA A 247 -20.61 -0.07 4.00
C ALA A 247 -21.49 0.68 5.03
N GLU A 248 -22.01 -0.02 6.03
CA GLU A 248 -22.91 0.54 7.03
C GLU A 248 -22.28 1.70 7.82
N LEU A 249 -21.03 1.48 8.30
CA LEU A 249 -20.32 2.50 9.08
C LEU A 249 -19.94 3.75 8.26
N LEU A 250 -20.00 3.69 6.93
CA LEU A 250 -19.73 4.77 6.00
C LEU A 250 -21.01 5.33 5.37
N LYS A 251 -22.13 5.34 6.11
CA LYS A 251 -23.43 5.86 5.62
C LYS A 251 -23.87 5.24 4.31
N ASN A 252 -23.62 3.94 4.13
CA ASN A 252 -23.89 3.17 2.91
C ASN A 252 -23.09 3.60 1.66
N LYS A 253 -21.93 4.21 1.83
CA LYS A 253 -20.97 4.42 0.75
C LYS A 253 -20.56 3.06 0.17
N GLU A 254 -20.37 3.00 -1.14
CA GLU A 254 -19.88 1.80 -1.79
C GLU A 254 -18.39 1.60 -1.53
N VAL A 255 -18.03 0.38 -1.15
CA VAL A 255 -16.64 -0.06 -0.93
C VAL A 255 -16.38 -1.32 -1.76
N PRO A 256 -15.16 -1.50 -2.28
CA PRO A 256 -14.82 -2.67 -3.07
C PRO A 256 -14.80 -3.93 -2.19
N ILE A 257 -15.22 -5.06 -2.76
CA ILE A 257 -15.03 -6.39 -2.19
C ILE A 257 -14.16 -7.27 -3.09
N GLU A 258 -14.08 -6.95 -4.39
CA GLU A 258 -13.24 -7.63 -5.36
C GLU A 258 -12.79 -6.68 -6.47
N GLN A 259 -11.49 -6.69 -6.76
CA GLN A 259 -10.89 -6.02 -7.91
C GLN A 259 -9.96 -7.01 -8.64
N TYR A 260 -9.67 -6.73 -9.90
CA TYR A 260 -8.69 -7.44 -10.71
C TYR A 260 -7.60 -6.50 -11.19
N SER A 261 -6.35 -6.87 -10.98
CA SER A 261 -5.18 -6.16 -11.46
C SER A 261 -4.65 -6.83 -12.71
N PRO A 262 -4.88 -6.27 -13.91
CA PRO A 262 -4.43 -6.88 -15.16
C PRO A 262 -2.91 -6.87 -15.32
N GLU A 263 -2.24 -5.83 -14.82
CA GLU A 263 -0.77 -5.70 -14.91
C GLU A 263 -0.04 -6.79 -14.11
N ARG A 264 -0.66 -7.29 -13.02
CA ARG A 264 -0.08 -8.30 -12.12
C ARG A 264 -0.70 -9.69 -12.29
N ASP A 265 -1.74 -9.84 -13.11
CA ASP A 265 -2.59 -11.03 -13.14
C ASP A 265 -2.98 -11.45 -11.71
N ALA A 266 -3.50 -10.52 -10.94
CA ALA A 266 -3.81 -10.69 -9.54
C ALA A 266 -5.26 -10.33 -9.22
N GLY A 267 -5.91 -11.14 -8.40
CA GLY A 267 -7.14 -10.73 -7.73
C GLY A 267 -6.83 -9.94 -6.47
N VAL A 268 -7.56 -8.86 -6.24
CA VAL A 268 -7.53 -8.09 -4.98
C VAL A 268 -8.84 -8.32 -4.27
N ILE A 269 -8.80 -8.99 -3.13
CA ILE A 269 -9.96 -9.37 -2.34
C ILE A 269 -9.98 -8.56 -1.05
N TYR A 270 -11.10 -7.90 -0.80
CA TYR A 270 -11.31 -7.14 0.42
C TYR A 270 -12.14 -7.97 1.40
N LEU A 271 -11.58 -8.20 2.60
CA LEU A 271 -12.27 -8.88 3.68
C LEU A 271 -12.76 -7.87 4.70
N HIS A 272 -14.06 -7.70 4.78
CA HIS A 272 -14.68 -6.75 5.68
C HIS A 272 -14.93 -7.36 7.06
N SER A 273 -14.76 -6.57 8.12
CA SER A 273 -14.93 -7.05 9.50
C SER A 273 -16.36 -7.50 9.80
N ASP A 274 -17.36 -6.91 9.15
CA ASP A 274 -18.78 -7.26 9.30
C ASP A 274 -19.19 -8.53 8.56
N GLU A 275 -18.36 -9.04 7.64
CA GLU A 275 -18.58 -10.34 6.99
C GLU A 275 -18.13 -11.52 7.88
N ASN A 276 -17.39 -11.26 8.97
CA ASN A 276 -16.92 -12.30 9.89
C ASN A 276 -17.76 -12.34 11.17
N PRO A 277 -18.71 -13.27 11.29
CA PRO A 277 -19.57 -13.38 12.47
C PRO A 277 -18.81 -13.78 13.75
N PHE A 278 -17.58 -14.31 13.62
CA PHE A 278 -16.72 -14.67 14.74
C PHE A 278 -15.78 -13.51 15.16
N GLY A 279 -15.72 -12.44 14.38
CA GLY A 279 -14.79 -11.31 14.57
C GLY A 279 -15.20 -10.36 15.71
N GLY A 280 -16.43 -10.44 16.20
CA GLY A 280 -16.97 -9.50 17.18
C GLY A 280 -17.17 -8.10 16.60
N TYR A 281 -17.74 -8.02 15.41
CA TYR A 281 -17.95 -6.78 14.65
C TYR A 281 -18.66 -5.68 15.44
N GLU A 282 -19.68 -6.02 16.25
CA GLU A 282 -20.41 -5.04 17.05
C GLU A 282 -19.49 -4.19 17.96
N ARG A 283 -18.46 -4.83 18.53
CA ARG A 283 -17.46 -4.14 19.34
C ARG A 283 -16.57 -3.25 18.50
N ILE A 284 -16.11 -3.75 17.34
CA ILE A 284 -15.32 -2.98 16.39
C ILE A 284 -16.10 -1.76 15.89
N ALA A 285 -17.36 -1.98 15.51
CA ALA A 285 -18.25 -0.92 15.05
C ALA A 285 -18.47 0.16 16.12
N LYS A 286 -18.60 -0.25 17.40
CA LYS A 286 -18.72 0.69 18.51
C LYS A 286 -17.46 1.54 18.69
N ASP A 287 -16.28 0.93 18.57
CA ASP A 287 -14.99 1.62 18.72
C ASP A 287 -14.68 2.55 17.54
N LEU A 288 -15.22 2.25 16.34
CA LEU A 288 -15.02 3.04 15.13
C LEU A 288 -16.09 4.13 14.91
N ARG A 289 -17.21 4.10 15.62
CA ARG A 289 -18.24 5.15 15.48
C ARG A 289 -17.68 6.52 15.89
N GLY A 290 -17.80 7.50 14.98
CA GLY A 290 -17.29 8.86 15.19
C GLY A 290 -15.79 9.04 14.87
N ARG A 291 -15.12 7.98 14.41
CA ARG A 291 -13.76 8.08 13.86
C ARG A 291 -13.80 8.66 12.43
N PRO A 292 -12.66 9.21 11.94
CA PRO A 292 -12.53 9.62 10.55
C PRO A 292 -12.90 8.49 9.57
N GLU A 293 -13.47 8.87 8.43
CA GLU A 293 -13.91 7.91 7.40
C GLU A 293 -12.76 7.02 6.92
N GLU A 294 -11.57 7.59 6.79
CA GLU A 294 -10.34 6.92 6.38
C GLU A 294 -9.97 5.80 7.36
N GLU A 295 -10.05 6.06 8.66
CA GLU A 295 -9.79 5.04 9.67
C GLU A 295 -10.80 3.88 9.61
N ILE A 296 -12.08 4.21 9.37
CA ILE A 296 -13.13 3.22 9.20
C ILE A 296 -12.88 2.38 7.93
N MET A 297 -12.50 3.02 6.80
CA MET A 297 -12.20 2.33 5.56
C MET A 297 -11.10 1.29 5.73
N VAL A 298 -10.00 1.66 6.37
CA VAL A 298 -8.87 0.74 6.61
C VAL A 298 -9.22 -0.34 7.62
N ARG A 299 -9.71 0.06 8.82
CA ARG A 299 -9.85 -0.86 9.95
C ARG A 299 -11.06 -1.77 9.89
N ALA A 300 -12.18 -1.32 9.28
CA ALA A 300 -13.36 -2.15 9.12
C ALA A 300 -13.42 -2.85 7.76
N TYR A 301 -12.98 -2.17 6.70
CA TYR A 301 -13.20 -2.64 5.33
C TYR A 301 -11.93 -3.04 4.59
N GLY A 302 -10.73 -2.81 5.17
CA GLY A 302 -9.46 -3.15 4.55
C GLY A 302 -9.16 -2.37 3.27
N VAL A 303 -9.86 -1.27 3.05
CA VAL A 303 -9.66 -0.41 1.88
C VAL A 303 -8.51 0.53 2.18
N PRO A 304 -7.41 0.50 1.42
CA PRO A 304 -6.31 1.42 1.63
C PRO A 304 -6.78 2.84 1.37
N VAL A 305 -6.39 3.71 2.24
CA VAL A 305 -6.55 5.15 2.10
C VAL A 305 -5.17 5.77 2.25
N LYS A 306 -5.05 7.06 2.01
CA LYS A 306 -3.83 7.77 2.34
C LYS A 306 -3.42 7.48 3.79
N SER A 307 -2.12 7.37 4.04
CA SER A 307 -1.60 7.13 5.39
C SER A 307 -2.21 8.10 6.39
N MET A 308 -2.76 7.58 7.49
CA MET A 308 -3.34 8.40 8.56
C MET A 308 -2.29 9.25 9.31
N THR A 309 -1.02 8.94 9.11
CA THR A 309 0.13 9.69 9.63
C THR A 309 0.73 10.65 8.60
N SER A 310 0.11 10.79 7.41
CA SER A 310 0.59 11.70 6.36
C SER A 310 0.63 13.14 6.86
N LEU A 311 1.71 13.83 6.59
CA LEU A 311 1.89 15.25 6.91
C LEU A 311 0.97 16.17 6.10
N LEU A 312 0.43 15.67 4.97
CA LEU A 312 -0.48 16.38 4.08
C LEU A 312 -1.81 15.63 3.96
N PRO A 313 -2.67 15.68 4.99
CA PRO A 313 -3.87 14.86 5.08
C PRO A 313 -4.88 15.11 3.95
N LEU A 314 -4.91 16.28 3.36
CA LEU A 314 -5.84 16.65 2.27
C LEU A 314 -5.26 16.45 0.86
N PHE A 315 -3.96 16.14 0.71
CA PHE A 315 -3.44 15.76 -0.60
C PHE A 315 -4.14 14.49 -1.10
N ASN A 316 -4.75 14.55 -2.26
CA ASN A 316 -5.50 13.43 -2.84
C ASN A 316 -5.16 13.30 -4.34
N THR A 317 -4.68 12.13 -4.75
CA THR A 317 -4.28 11.88 -6.14
C THR A 317 -5.43 12.08 -7.14
N GLU A 318 -6.67 11.80 -6.76
CA GLU A 318 -7.83 12.03 -7.63
C GLU A 318 -8.18 13.52 -7.83
N VAL A 319 -7.69 14.38 -6.93
CA VAL A 319 -7.94 15.83 -6.93
C VAL A 319 -6.73 16.60 -7.39
N ASN A 320 -5.56 16.30 -6.80
CA ASN A 320 -4.32 17.06 -6.99
C ASN A 320 -3.47 16.58 -8.15
N VAL A 321 -3.63 15.32 -8.61
CA VAL A 321 -2.86 14.79 -9.74
C VAL A 321 -3.68 14.91 -11.01
N LEU A 322 -3.15 15.68 -11.97
CA LEU A 322 -3.81 15.97 -13.22
C LEU A 322 -3.00 15.42 -14.42
N SER A 323 -3.69 15.23 -15.53
CA SER A 323 -3.12 14.92 -16.82
C SER A 323 -3.79 15.79 -17.89
N GLU A 324 -3.41 15.59 -19.15
CA GLU A 324 -4.04 16.23 -20.31
C GLU A 324 -5.52 15.80 -20.48
N VAL A 325 -5.86 14.61 -19.94
CA VAL A 325 -7.24 14.11 -19.95
C VAL A 325 -7.95 14.60 -18.69
N PRO A 326 -9.15 15.19 -18.81
CA PRO A 326 -9.91 15.65 -17.65
C PRO A 326 -10.18 14.53 -16.65
N ASN A 327 -9.97 14.80 -15.36
CA ASN A 327 -10.30 13.89 -14.27
C ASN A 327 -11.82 13.87 -14.00
N LYS A 328 -12.27 13.13 -12.98
CA LYS A 328 -13.69 13.07 -12.56
C LYS A 328 -14.30 14.42 -12.17
N HIS A 329 -13.47 15.39 -11.77
CA HIS A 329 -13.87 16.77 -11.46
C HIS A 329 -13.80 17.69 -12.68
N ARG A 330 -13.64 17.14 -13.91
CA ARG A 330 -13.53 17.85 -15.18
C ARG A 330 -12.32 18.80 -15.27
N ARG A 331 -11.28 18.54 -14.46
CA ARG A 331 -10.03 19.29 -14.45
C ARG A 331 -8.96 18.54 -15.21
N ARG A 332 -8.15 19.29 -15.96
CA ARG A 332 -6.97 18.79 -16.68
C ARG A 332 -5.76 19.63 -16.33
N PHE A 333 -4.59 19.09 -16.54
CA PHE A 333 -3.35 19.84 -16.39
C PHE A 333 -3.32 20.94 -17.47
N PRO A 334 -3.04 22.20 -17.11
CA PRO A 334 -3.02 23.30 -18.07
C PRO A 334 -1.73 23.27 -18.90
N ASP A 335 -1.77 23.97 -20.05
CA ASP A 335 -0.57 24.27 -20.82
C ASP A 335 0.14 25.48 -20.17
N ILE A 336 1.24 25.19 -19.45
CA ILE A 336 2.02 26.22 -18.74
C ILE A 336 3.04 26.95 -19.64
N THR A 337 3.10 26.66 -20.94
CA THR A 337 4.00 27.34 -21.88
C THR A 337 3.52 28.75 -22.23
N ASP A 338 2.26 29.07 -21.97
CA ASP A 338 1.67 30.39 -22.19
C ASP A 338 2.16 31.39 -21.13
N LYS A 339 3.24 32.12 -21.46
CA LYS A 339 3.88 33.13 -20.59
C LYS A 339 2.95 34.26 -20.16
N SER A 340 1.83 34.49 -20.87
CA SER A 340 0.86 35.51 -20.50
C SER A 340 -0.04 35.06 -19.33
N LYS A 341 -0.08 33.75 -19.05
CA LYS A 341 -0.93 33.14 -18.03
C LYS A 341 -0.16 32.48 -16.91
N TYR A 342 1.07 32.04 -17.18
CA TYR A 342 1.87 31.29 -16.22
C TYR A 342 3.27 31.88 -16.08
N SER A 343 3.70 32.02 -14.85
CA SER A 343 5.09 32.28 -14.46
C SER A 343 5.76 30.97 -14.07
N CYS A 344 6.87 30.61 -14.72
CA CYS A 344 7.51 29.32 -14.50
C CYS A 344 8.69 29.43 -13.54
N TYR A 345 8.79 28.49 -12.60
CA TYR A 345 9.80 28.39 -11.57
C TYR A 345 10.49 27.03 -11.61
N GLN A 346 11.77 27.03 -11.26
CA GLN A 346 12.54 25.81 -11.01
C GLN A 346 12.93 25.76 -9.53
N VAL A 347 12.86 24.58 -8.91
CA VAL A 347 13.39 24.37 -7.56
C VAL A 347 14.38 23.23 -7.60
N VAL A 348 15.51 23.39 -6.89
CA VAL A 348 16.59 22.39 -6.85
C VAL A 348 16.99 22.11 -5.39
N ASP A 349 17.08 20.83 -5.05
CA ASP A 349 17.74 20.34 -3.83
C ASP A 349 19.02 19.60 -4.24
N PRO A 350 20.22 20.21 -3.98
CA PRO A 350 21.48 19.58 -4.32
C PRO A 350 21.87 18.52 -3.29
N ALA A 351 21.99 17.27 -3.71
CA ALA A 351 22.44 16.17 -2.86
C ALA A 351 23.91 15.80 -3.13
N GLY A 352 24.77 15.80 -2.11
CA GLY A 352 26.20 15.55 -2.29
C GLY A 352 26.53 14.13 -2.80
N ALA A 353 25.84 13.12 -2.27
CA ALA A 353 26.11 11.71 -2.57
C ALA A 353 25.13 11.10 -3.60
N ARG A 354 24.09 11.82 -3.98
CA ARG A 354 23.01 11.40 -4.87
C ARG A 354 22.88 12.35 -6.06
N ASN A 355 21.98 12.05 -7.00
CA ASN A 355 21.54 13.01 -8.00
C ASN A 355 20.87 14.21 -7.31
N TYR A 356 20.95 15.37 -7.95
CA TYR A 356 20.15 16.50 -7.51
C TYR A 356 18.67 16.21 -7.81
N VAL A 357 17.79 16.72 -6.95
CA VAL A 357 16.35 16.68 -7.19
C VAL A 357 15.90 18.04 -7.67
N ALA A 358 15.08 18.07 -8.71
CA ALA A 358 14.53 19.30 -9.24
C ALA A 358 13.06 19.14 -9.63
N ILE A 359 12.30 20.24 -9.55
CA ILE A 359 10.94 20.35 -10.08
C ILE A 359 10.77 21.64 -10.90
N TRP A 360 9.88 21.61 -11.87
CA TRP A 360 9.44 22.78 -12.66
C TRP A 360 7.96 23.00 -12.47
N ALA A 361 7.58 24.22 -12.09
CA ALA A 361 6.21 24.60 -11.79
C ALA A 361 5.80 25.87 -12.52
N GLY A 362 4.55 25.92 -12.99
CA GLY A 362 3.89 27.13 -13.47
C GLY A 362 2.93 27.68 -12.42
N VAL A 363 2.90 28.99 -12.24
CA VAL A 363 1.96 29.68 -11.33
C VAL A 363 1.05 30.55 -12.17
N ASP A 364 -0.27 30.42 -11.97
CA ASP A 364 -1.28 31.21 -12.68
C ASP A 364 -1.60 32.54 -11.94
N ARG A 365 -2.49 33.34 -12.54
CA ARG A 365 -2.90 34.64 -11.98
C ARG A 365 -3.66 34.57 -10.66
N ASP A 366 -4.21 33.41 -10.35
CA ASP A 366 -4.91 33.15 -9.08
C ASP A 366 -3.98 32.52 -8.05
N ASN A 367 -2.67 32.46 -8.36
CA ASN A 367 -1.63 31.83 -7.56
C ASN A 367 -1.85 30.34 -7.34
N ASN A 368 -2.49 29.64 -8.31
CA ASN A 368 -2.49 28.18 -8.31
C ASN A 368 -1.17 27.68 -8.90
N VAL A 369 -0.63 26.65 -8.30
CA VAL A 369 0.66 26.06 -8.64
C VAL A 369 0.47 24.75 -9.41
N TYR A 370 1.14 24.60 -10.53
CA TYR A 370 1.07 23.43 -11.41
C TYR A 370 2.47 22.85 -11.62
N ILE A 371 2.82 21.77 -10.90
CA ILE A 371 4.13 21.11 -11.04
C ILE A 371 4.10 20.21 -12.26
N ARG A 372 4.87 20.58 -13.30
CA ARG A 372 4.83 19.93 -14.61
C ARG A 372 5.82 18.80 -14.76
N LYS A 373 7.02 18.94 -14.21
CA LYS A 373 8.12 17.98 -14.39
C LYS A 373 8.89 17.82 -13.10
N GLU A 374 9.40 16.62 -12.89
CA GLU A 374 10.39 16.29 -11.85
C GLU A 374 11.68 15.79 -12.49
N PHE A 375 12.78 15.90 -11.76
CA PHE A 375 14.05 15.26 -12.09
C PHE A 375 14.68 14.71 -10.80
N PRO A 376 15.22 13.49 -10.80
CA PRO A 376 15.07 12.45 -11.84
C PRO A 376 13.63 11.95 -11.94
N ASP A 377 13.08 11.87 -13.14
CA ASP A 377 11.73 11.35 -13.34
C ASP A 377 11.69 9.81 -13.27
N ARG A 378 10.55 9.31 -12.79
CA ARG A 378 10.36 7.88 -12.55
C ARG A 378 10.45 7.04 -13.82
N ASP A 379 9.91 7.53 -14.94
CA ASP A 379 9.80 6.75 -16.17
C ASP A 379 11.18 6.52 -16.81
N THR A 380 12.06 7.53 -16.73
CA THR A 380 13.41 7.47 -17.32
C THR A 380 14.42 6.84 -16.37
N TYR A 381 14.38 7.18 -15.08
CA TYR A 381 15.42 6.86 -14.11
C TYR A 381 14.99 5.85 -13.05
N GLY A 382 13.71 5.50 -13.01
CA GLY A 382 13.11 4.61 -12.02
C GLY A 382 12.74 5.32 -10.72
N GLU A 383 12.47 4.54 -9.70
CA GLU A 383 12.04 5.03 -8.39
C GLU A 383 13.19 5.72 -7.66
N TRP A 384 12.90 6.86 -7.01
CA TRP A 384 13.81 7.53 -6.11
C TRP A 384 13.87 6.84 -4.75
N ALA A 385 12.72 6.47 -4.22
CA ALA A 385 12.58 5.76 -2.96
C ALA A 385 11.86 4.44 -3.17
N ILE A 386 12.40 3.35 -2.61
CA ILE A 386 11.83 2.01 -2.67
C ILE A 386 11.46 1.60 -1.25
N PHE A 387 10.21 1.22 -1.05
CA PHE A 387 9.79 0.69 0.23
C PHE A 387 10.48 -0.65 0.51
N GLY A 388 11.04 -0.78 1.71
CA GLY A 388 11.64 -2.02 2.20
C GLY A 388 11.43 -2.13 3.70
N ASP A 389 11.13 -3.35 4.20
CA ASP A 389 10.91 -3.59 5.62
C ASP A 389 12.21 -3.37 6.45
N PRO A 390 12.17 -2.57 7.49
CA PRO A 390 11.06 -1.74 8.01
C PRO A 390 11.08 -0.28 7.52
N LYS A 391 11.84 0.08 6.48
CA LYS A 391 12.08 1.46 6.06
C LYS A 391 12.23 1.62 4.56
N TRP A 392 12.09 2.85 4.10
CA TRP A 392 12.42 3.25 2.75
C TRP A 392 13.92 3.14 2.46
N ARG A 393 14.28 2.84 1.22
CA ARG A 393 15.65 2.80 0.70
C ARG A 393 15.74 3.67 -0.55
N PHE A 394 16.93 4.22 -0.82
CA PHE A 394 17.15 4.93 -2.07
C PHE A 394 17.08 3.96 -3.25
N GLY A 395 16.34 4.37 -4.27
CA GLY A 395 16.13 3.64 -5.51
C GLY A 395 17.16 3.94 -6.59
N PRO A 396 16.96 3.38 -7.81
CA PRO A 396 17.88 3.58 -8.93
C PRO A 396 18.02 5.05 -9.34
N ALA A 397 16.94 5.83 -9.31
CA ALA A 397 16.98 7.25 -9.66
C ALA A 397 17.86 8.10 -8.73
N ALA A 398 18.04 7.66 -7.47
CA ALA A 398 18.93 8.36 -6.53
C ALA A 398 20.42 8.12 -6.81
N LYS A 399 20.78 7.11 -7.61
CA LYS A 399 22.17 6.80 -7.89
C LYS A 399 22.81 7.93 -8.70
N LYS A 400 23.91 8.49 -8.16
CA LYS A 400 24.64 9.58 -8.81
C LYS A 400 25.08 9.23 -10.21
N MET A 401 24.67 10.02 -11.21
CA MET A 401 24.96 9.83 -12.64
C MET A 401 26.33 10.38 -13.07
N GLY A 402 27.07 10.98 -12.14
CA GLY A 402 28.41 11.53 -12.42
C GLY A 402 28.41 12.93 -13.05
N TYR A 403 27.27 13.60 -13.14
CA TYR A 403 27.21 14.99 -13.56
C TYR A 403 27.96 15.89 -12.57
N ASN A 404 28.77 16.81 -13.09
CA ASN A 404 29.25 18.00 -12.39
C ASN A 404 28.17 19.10 -12.51
N VAL A 405 28.44 20.29 -11.97
CA VAL A 405 27.49 21.43 -12.03
C VAL A 405 27.15 21.81 -13.47
N GLU A 406 28.15 21.86 -14.36
CA GLU A 406 27.96 22.14 -15.80
C GLU A 406 26.99 21.15 -16.44
N GLY A 407 27.19 19.84 -16.21
CA GLY A 407 26.29 18.79 -16.74
C GLY A 407 24.87 18.89 -16.21
N TYR A 408 24.67 19.31 -14.95
CA TYR A 408 23.31 19.58 -14.46
C TYR A 408 22.71 20.83 -15.10
N VAL A 409 23.50 21.87 -15.35
CA VAL A 409 23.04 23.10 -16.03
C VAL A 409 22.59 22.79 -17.46
N GLU A 410 23.39 22.01 -18.20
CA GLU A 410 23.04 21.57 -19.56
C GLU A 410 21.75 20.75 -19.57
N LEU A 411 21.66 19.75 -18.68
CA LEU A 411 20.48 18.89 -18.53
C LEU A 411 19.22 19.69 -18.18
N PHE A 412 19.32 20.63 -17.24
CA PHE A 412 18.17 21.44 -16.84
C PHE A 412 17.70 22.36 -17.98
N LYS A 413 18.63 22.93 -18.76
CA LYS A 413 18.29 23.71 -19.94
C LYS A 413 17.62 22.86 -21.03
N GLU A 414 18.09 21.62 -21.25
CA GLU A 414 17.47 20.69 -22.19
C GLU A 414 16.03 20.36 -21.75
N ILE A 415 15.80 20.08 -20.46
CA ILE A 415 14.44 19.85 -19.94
C ILE A 415 13.55 21.08 -20.15
N GLU A 416 14.05 22.29 -19.96
CA GLU A 416 13.28 23.53 -20.14
C GLU A 416 12.95 23.79 -21.61
N GLU A 417 13.87 23.48 -22.52
CA GLU A 417 13.63 23.53 -23.98
C GLU A 417 12.57 22.51 -24.41
N ASP A 418 12.67 21.28 -23.92
CA ASP A 418 11.68 20.22 -24.21
C ASP A 418 10.30 20.56 -23.67
N LEU A 419 10.22 21.19 -22.52
CA LEU A 419 8.97 21.67 -21.95
C LEU A 419 8.44 22.94 -22.66
N GLY A 420 9.26 23.65 -23.38
CA GLY A 420 8.92 24.93 -24.04
C GLY A 420 8.63 26.05 -23.02
N ILE A 421 9.23 26.03 -21.85
CA ILE A 421 9.02 27.02 -20.79
C ILE A 421 10.21 27.96 -20.62
N GLU A 422 9.94 29.15 -20.11
CA GLU A 422 10.97 30.08 -19.68
C GLU A 422 10.89 30.22 -18.15
N VAL A 423 11.95 29.81 -17.46
CA VAL A 423 12.05 29.89 -16.00
C VAL A 423 12.42 31.32 -15.62
N ILE A 424 11.53 32.00 -14.88
CA ILE A 424 11.74 33.38 -14.44
C ILE A 424 12.57 33.45 -13.16
N GLU A 425 12.46 32.46 -12.30
CA GLU A 425 13.19 32.40 -11.05
C GLU A 425 13.53 30.95 -10.67
N ARG A 426 14.73 30.76 -10.08
CA ARG A 426 15.21 29.46 -9.62
C ARG A 426 15.42 29.51 -8.12
N ILE A 427 14.87 28.53 -7.42
CA ILE A 427 14.87 28.45 -5.94
C ILE A 427 15.74 27.26 -5.55
N GLY A 428 16.57 27.43 -4.54
CA GLY A 428 17.41 26.36 -4.01
C GLY A 428 17.41 26.30 -2.49
N ASP A 429 17.88 25.17 -1.94
CA ASP A 429 18.07 25.03 -0.49
C ASP A 429 18.97 26.16 0.04
N SER A 430 18.48 26.87 1.03
CA SER A 430 19.21 27.99 1.66
C SER A 430 20.58 27.61 2.22
N ARG A 431 20.79 26.34 2.58
CA ARG A 431 22.08 25.83 3.05
C ARG A 431 23.18 25.89 1.98
N TYR A 432 22.82 25.83 0.71
CA TYR A 432 23.73 25.80 -0.44
C TYR A 432 23.71 27.09 -1.26
N PHE A 433 22.60 27.85 -1.21
CA PHE A 433 22.39 29.00 -2.08
C PHE A 433 22.31 30.35 -1.31
N ALA A 434 22.42 30.36 0.04
CA ALA A 434 22.54 31.60 0.80
C ALA A 434 23.97 32.14 0.76
N ARG A 435 24.14 33.42 0.36
CA ARG A 435 25.45 34.10 0.22
C ARG A 435 26.24 34.26 1.52
N GLU A 436 25.61 34.05 2.68
CA GLU A 436 26.24 34.27 4.00
C GLU A 436 27.02 33.06 4.56
N ASN A 437 26.97 31.92 3.87
CA ASN A 437 27.66 30.70 4.32
C ASN A 437 29.04 30.58 3.67
N GLU A 438 30.10 31.02 4.38
CA GLU A 438 31.51 30.94 3.94
C GLU A 438 31.96 29.53 3.48
N ASN A 439 31.22 28.47 3.81
CA ASN A 439 31.56 27.08 3.44
C ASN A 439 30.83 26.55 2.20
N ASN A 440 29.89 27.30 1.59
CA ASN A 440 29.05 26.85 0.47
C ASN A 440 29.08 27.79 -0.74
N ASP A 441 29.98 28.78 -0.76
CA ASP A 441 30.17 29.73 -1.88
C ASP A 441 30.42 29.00 -3.21
N ASP A 442 31.03 27.83 -3.16
CA ASP A 442 31.43 27.07 -4.36
C ASP A 442 30.24 26.63 -5.23
N LEU A 443 29.12 26.19 -4.65
CA LEU A 443 27.99 25.68 -5.44
C LEU A 443 27.15 26.80 -6.05
N PHE A 444 26.83 27.82 -5.27
CA PHE A 444 26.12 29.01 -5.78
C PHE A 444 26.92 29.68 -6.92
N THR A 445 28.21 29.91 -6.69
CA THR A 445 29.13 30.52 -7.68
C THR A 445 29.24 29.65 -8.92
N ALA A 446 29.36 28.32 -8.77
CA ALA A 446 29.46 27.40 -9.88
C ALA A 446 28.20 27.43 -10.77
N PHE A 447 26.99 27.43 -10.21
CA PHE A 447 25.76 27.57 -11.01
C PHE A 447 25.67 28.95 -11.68
N TYR A 448 26.04 30.00 -10.97
CA TYR A 448 26.06 31.36 -11.51
C TYR A 448 27.00 31.52 -12.71
N ASP A 449 28.20 30.94 -12.64
CA ASP A 449 29.21 30.98 -13.72
C ASP A 449 28.72 30.29 -15.02
N TYR A 450 27.87 29.26 -14.87
CA TYR A 450 27.20 28.60 -16.02
C TYR A 450 25.86 29.24 -16.40
N GLY A 451 25.54 30.41 -15.83
CA GLY A 451 24.37 31.21 -16.19
C GLY A 451 23.06 30.79 -15.57
N MET A 452 23.10 30.04 -14.45
CA MET A 452 21.92 29.76 -13.62
C MET A 452 22.02 30.47 -12.27
N ASN A 453 21.12 31.42 -12.04
CA ASN A 453 21.08 32.19 -10.80
C ASN A 453 19.98 31.66 -9.89
N PHE A 454 20.34 31.22 -8.68
CA PHE A 454 19.40 30.70 -7.68
C PHE A 454 19.20 31.72 -6.57
N ILE A 455 17.96 31.77 -6.06
CA ILE A 455 17.63 32.43 -4.79
C ILE A 455 17.50 31.38 -3.70
N PRO A 456 17.93 31.67 -2.47
CA PRO A 456 17.70 30.75 -1.36
C PRO A 456 16.23 30.68 -0.98
N SER A 457 15.74 29.47 -0.67
CA SER A 457 14.45 29.31 -0.02
C SER A 457 14.48 29.92 1.39
N ASP A 458 13.31 30.26 1.94
CA ASP A 458 13.24 30.74 3.32
C ASP A 458 13.73 29.65 4.30
N GLY A 459 14.72 29.98 5.13
CA GLY A 459 15.35 29.09 6.11
C GLY A 459 14.53 28.78 7.36
N ARG A 460 13.20 28.98 7.36
CA ARG A 460 12.32 28.62 8.48
C ARG A 460 12.34 27.13 8.77
N THR A 461 11.87 26.76 9.97
CA THR A 461 11.85 25.37 10.42
C THR A 461 11.04 24.45 9.50
N GLU A 462 11.41 23.18 9.44
CA GLU A 462 10.72 22.16 8.66
C GLU A 462 9.22 22.12 9.00
N GLU A 463 8.85 22.21 10.28
CA GLU A 463 7.45 22.22 10.75
C GLU A 463 6.64 23.38 10.18
N MET A 464 7.21 24.60 10.13
CA MET A 464 6.53 25.74 9.53
C MET A 464 6.33 25.56 8.03
N GLY A 465 7.34 25.00 7.36
CA GLY A 465 7.25 24.67 5.93
C GLY A 465 6.20 23.61 5.62
N ILE A 466 6.05 22.59 6.45
CA ILE A 466 5.03 21.55 6.32
C ILE A 466 3.63 22.17 6.51
N THR A 467 3.45 22.98 7.55
CA THR A 467 2.16 23.66 7.80
C THR A 467 1.77 24.56 6.63
N ALA A 468 2.70 25.34 6.11
CA ALA A 468 2.47 26.20 4.95
C ALA A 468 2.14 25.37 3.69
N LEU A 469 2.83 24.25 3.49
CA LEU A 469 2.58 23.37 2.35
C LEU A 469 1.20 22.71 2.43
N ASP A 470 0.74 22.31 3.63
CA ASP A 470 -0.59 21.72 3.82
C ASP A 470 -1.72 22.69 3.40
N GLU A 471 -1.53 24.01 3.56
CA GLU A 471 -2.48 25.01 3.08
C GLU A 471 -2.70 24.96 1.55
N TRP A 472 -1.68 24.59 0.76
CA TRP A 472 -1.80 24.44 -0.68
C TRP A 472 -2.69 23.29 -1.12
N PHE A 473 -2.83 22.28 -0.25
CA PHE A 473 -3.67 21.11 -0.49
C PHE A 473 -5.02 21.19 0.22
N ASN A 474 -5.29 22.32 0.93
CA ASN A 474 -6.50 22.47 1.72
C ASN A 474 -7.72 22.70 0.84
N TYR A 475 -8.76 21.90 1.05
CA TYR A 475 -10.11 22.03 0.49
C TYR A 475 -11.08 21.24 1.37
N ASN A 476 -12.39 21.47 1.22
CA ASN A 476 -13.40 20.71 1.94
C ASN A 476 -13.80 19.45 1.15
N PRO A 477 -13.39 18.24 1.54
CA PRO A 477 -13.68 17.00 0.80
C PRO A 477 -15.19 16.62 0.80
N ASN A 478 -16.00 17.23 1.66
CA ASN A 478 -17.44 16.98 1.76
C ASN A 478 -18.28 17.88 0.85
N VAL A 479 -17.65 18.79 0.12
CA VAL A 479 -18.29 19.72 -0.81
C VAL A 479 -17.74 19.46 -2.22
N GLU A 480 -18.57 19.67 -3.23
CA GLU A 480 -18.12 19.54 -4.63
C GLU A 480 -16.91 20.45 -4.90
N ILE A 481 -15.95 19.94 -5.68
CA ILE A 481 -14.77 20.69 -6.06
C ILE A 481 -15.15 21.63 -7.21
N ASP A 482 -15.07 22.93 -6.95
CA ASP A 482 -15.36 24.01 -7.86
C ASP A 482 -14.25 25.10 -7.81
N GLU A 483 -14.53 26.30 -8.29
CA GLU A 483 -13.59 27.44 -8.29
C GLU A 483 -13.31 28.00 -6.88
N ILE A 484 -14.22 27.75 -5.93
CA ILE A 484 -14.12 28.25 -4.54
C ILE A 484 -13.54 27.17 -3.63
N ASN A 485 -14.01 25.93 -3.76
CA ASN A 485 -13.59 24.77 -2.96
C ASN A 485 -12.59 23.94 -3.74
N GLN A 486 -11.33 24.36 -3.79
CA GLN A 486 -10.27 23.67 -4.53
C GLN A 486 -8.92 23.85 -3.84
N PRO A 487 -8.00 22.85 -3.96
CA PRO A 487 -6.62 23.06 -3.58
C PRO A 487 -5.92 24.03 -4.53
N ARG A 488 -4.80 24.61 -4.08
CA ARG A 488 -3.99 25.54 -4.88
C ARG A 488 -2.82 24.85 -5.58
N CYS A 489 -2.49 23.60 -5.24
CA CYS A 489 -1.37 22.90 -5.85
C CYS A 489 -1.82 21.64 -6.60
N TYR A 490 -1.37 21.55 -7.84
CA TYR A 490 -1.64 20.44 -8.74
C TYR A 490 -0.32 19.88 -9.30
N ILE A 491 -0.28 18.56 -9.50
CA ILE A 491 0.93 17.85 -9.93
C ILE A 491 0.61 17.06 -11.19
N HIS A 492 1.48 17.13 -12.18
CA HIS A 492 1.32 16.31 -13.37
C HIS A 492 1.55 14.83 -13.04
N LYS A 493 0.75 13.95 -13.63
CA LYS A 493 0.82 12.49 -13.39
C LYS A 493 2.20 11.86 -13.59
N GLU A 494 3.05 12.47 -14.45
CA GLU A 494 4.41 12.00 -14.74
C GLU A 494 5.41 12.29 -13.61
N CYS A 495 5.05 13.11 -12.61
CA CYS A 495 5.88 13.38 -11.44
C CYS A 495 5.71 12.28 -10.37
N GLY A 496 6.04 11.03 -10.74
CA GLY A 496 5.76 9.84 -9.93
C GLY A 496 6.53 9.80 -8.61
N ASN A 497 7.81 10.19 -8.60
CA ASN A 497 8.64 10.22 -7.40
C ASN A 497 8.18 11.29 -6.39
N LEU A 498 7.78 12.46 -6.88
CA LEU A 498 7.19 13.53 -6.06
C LEU A 498 5.85 13.09 -5.47
N ILE A 499 4.97 12.50 -6.28
CA ILE A 499 3.66 12.00 -5.82
C ILE A 499 3.84 10.96 -4.72
N ASP A 500 4.74 10.00 -4.89
CA ASP A 500 5.04 8.99 -3.88
C ASP A 500 5.55 9.62 -2.58
N SER A 501 6.40 10.64 -2.70
CA SER A 501 6.92 11.38 -1.55
C SER A 501 5.79 12.08 -0.77
N LEU A 502 4.88 12.77 -1.47
CA LEU A 502 3.76 13.47 -0.84
C LEU A 502 2.74 12.52 -0.17
N ILE A 503 2.58 11.32 -0.72
CA ILE A 503 1.70 10.31 -0.13
C ILE A 503 2.29 9.71 1.13
N ASN A 504 3.60 9.42 1.13
CA ASN A 504 4.20 8.48 2.08
C ASN A 504 5.14 9.14 3.10
N TYR A 505 5.56 10.39 2.91
CA TYR A 505 6.46 11.06 3.85
C TYR A 505 5.74 11.39 5.17
N ASN A 506 6.29 10.89 6.28
CA ASN A 506 5.74 11.03 7.62
C ASN A 506 6.72 11.68 8.62
N SER A 507 7.89 12.14 8.15
CA SER A 507 8.94 12.73 9.00
C SER A 507 9.49 11.78 10.09
N ASN A 508 9.53 10.48 9.80
CA ASN A 508 10.07 9.46 10.72
C ASN A 508 11.62 9.39 10.74
N GLY A 509 12.28 10.50 10.50
CA GLY A 509 13.74 10.62 10.52
C GLY A 509 14.41 9.72 9.48
N LYS A 510 15.36 8.89 9.91
CA LYS A 510 16.14 8.02 8.99
C LYS A 510 15.30 6.99 8.23
N MET A 511 14.11 6.67 8.69
CA MET A 511 13.23 5.72 8.00
C MET A 511 12.66 6.31 6.72
N ASP A 512 12.34 7.60 6.73
CA ASP A 512 11.71 8.31 5.62
C ASP A 512 12.71 9.20 4.84
N GLU A 513 14.00 9.14 5.16
CA GLU A 513 15.03 9.95 4.49
C GLU A 513 14.96 9.91 2.96
N PRO A 514 14.74 8.76 2.29
CA PRO A 514 14.60 8.71 0.84
C PRO A 514 13.38 9.46 0.28
N LEU A 515 12.34 9.68 1.05
CA LEU A 515 11.17 10.44 0.63
C LEU A 515 11.35 11.94 0.80
N LYS A 516 12.31 12.35 1.65
CA LYS A 516 12.49 13.73 2.06
C LYS A 516 12.93 14.63 0.90
N ASP A 517 13.83 14.19 0.03
CA ASP A 517 14.44 15.01 -1.01
C ASP A 517 13.36 15.61 -1.96
N PHE A 518 12.40 14.79 -2.42
CA PHE A 518 11.27 15.27 -3.23
C PHE A 518 10.24 16.07 -2.42
N PHE A 519 10.07 15.76 -1.14
CA PHE A 519 9.20 16.55 -0.27
C PHE A 519 9.80 17.94 0.00
N ASP A 520 11.11 18.03 0.13
CA ASP A 520 11.81 19.29 0.39
C ASP A 520 11.74 20.25 -0.79
N VAL A 521 11.85 19.81 -2.04
CA VAL A 521 11.76 20.74 -3.20
C VAL A 521 10.40 21.41 -3.32
N ILE A 522 9.30 20.70 -3.07
CA ILE A 522 7.98 21.36 -3.06
C ILE A 522 7.81 22.28 -1.84
N ARG A 523 8.38 21.90 -0.70
CA ARG A 523 8.42 22.74 0.49
C ARG A 523 9.22 24.01 0.24
N TYR A 524 10.38 23.94 -0.44
CA TYR A 524 11.16 25.12 -0.82
C TYR A 524 10.39 26.05 -1.75
N LEU A 525 9.66 25.50 -2.70
CA LEU A 525 8.77 26.28 -3.57
C LEU A 525 7.72 27.05 -2.74
N ARG A 526 7.09 26.37 -1.78
CA ARG A 526 6.10 27.01 -0.90
C ARG A 526 6.72 28.07 0.02
N MET A 527 7.98 27.90 0.41
CA MET A 527 8.69 28.82 1.30
C MET A 527 9.44 29.94 0.56
N ALA A 528 9.28 30.07 -0.74
CA ALA A 528 9.79 31.21 -1.50
C ALA A 528 9.09 32.52 -1.09
N ASN A 529 9.65 33.65 -1.48
CA ASN A 529 9.12 34.98 -1.23
C ASN A 529 8.72 35.23 0.24
N GLY A 530 9.62 34.84 1.17
CA GLY A 530 9.38 35.05 2.61
C GLY A 530 8.31 34.11 3.20
N GLY A 531 8.03 32.97 2.54
CA GLY A 531 7.07 31.98 2.98
C GLY A 531 5.66 32.14 2.42
N GLU A 532 5.47 33.09 1.50
CA GLU A 532 4.18 33.31 0.83
C GLU A 532 3.99 32.42 -0.40
N GLY A 533 5.08 31.82 -0.90
CA GLY A 533 5.13 31.06 -2.14
C GLY A 533 5.39 31.95 -3.37
N PRO A 534 5.62 31.36 -4.54
CA PRO A 534 5.82 32.12 -5.77
C PRO A 534 4.51 32.72 -6.27
N ASP A 535 4.59 33.96 -6.77
CA ASP A 535 3.47 34.68 -7.34
C ASP A 535 3.52 34.67 -8.86
N HIS A 536 2.34 34.85 -9.50
CA HIS A 536 2.30 35.16 -10.91
C HIS A 536 2.84 36.58 -11.15
N ILE A 537 3.77 36.71 -12.09
CA ILE A 537 4.37 37.99 -12.49
C ILE A 537 3.89 38.31 -13.91
N ASP A 538 3.23 39.47 -14.10
CA ASP A 538 2.82 39.89 -15.44
C ASP A 538 4.03 40.07 -16.38
N ALA A 539 3.87 39.63 -17.64
CA ALA A 539 4.93 39.69 -18.62
C ALA A 539 5.55 41.12 -18.82
N ASN A 540 4.76 42.16 -18.54
CA ASN A 540 5.24 43.55 -18.60
C ASN A 540 6.14 43.91 -17.38
N ASP A 541 5.87 43.37 -16.21
CA ASP A 541 6.67 43.56 -15.00
C ASP A 541 7.97 42.77 -15.07
N TYR A 542 7.95 41.60 -15.74
CA TYR A 542 9.14 40.76 -15.94
C TYR A 542 10.23 41.48 -16.76
N GLN A 543 9.88 42.24 -17.83
CA GLN A 543 10.84 43.01 -18.59
C GLN A 543 11.48 44.14 -17.76
N THR A 544 10.80 44.67 -16.78
CA THR A 544 11.31 45.71 -15.88
C THR A 544 12.29 45.11 -14.87
N ILE A 545 12.03 43.91 -14.37
CA ILE A 545 12.90 43.19 -13.40
C ILE A 545 14.20 42.75 -14.05
N THR A 546 14.17 42.24 -15.29
CA THR A 546 15.37 41.84 -16.03
C THR A 546 16.25 43.03 -16.37
N ASN A 547 15.69 44.21 -16.64
CA ASN A 547 16.41 45.45 -16.93
C ASN A 547 17.01 46.11 -15.68
N THR A 548 16.47 45.85 -14.49
CA THR A 548 17.00 46.39 -13.21
C THR A 548 18.06 45.51 -12.56
N LYS A 549 18.11 44.20 -12.85
CA LYS A 549 19.15 43.29 -12.33
C LYS A 549 20.43 43.24 -13.17
N GLY A 550 20.47 43.94 -14.31
CA GLY A 550 21.65 44.08 -15.19
C GLY A 550 22.60 45.23 -14.87
N GLY A 551 22.47 45.86 -13.70
CA GLY A 551 23.32 46.94 -13.26
C GLY A 551 23.66 46.86 -11.80
N TYR A 552 24.68 46.06 -11.47
CA TYR A 552 25.71 46.32 -10.44
C TYR A 552 26.71 45.18 -10.44
#